data_1ab10d854b38ce4bbe90f85dd6a0da5f
#
_entry.id   1ab10d854b38ce4bbe90f85dd6a0da5f
#
_cell.length_a   1.000
_cell.length_b   1.000
_cell.length_c   1.000
_cell.angle_alpha   90.00
_cell.angle_beta   90.00
_cell.angle_gamma   90.00
#
_symmetry.space_group_name_H-M   'P 1'
#
loop_
_entity.id
_entity.type
_entity.pdbx_description
1 polymer ?
#
loop_
_entity_poly.entity_id
_entity_poly.type
_entity_poly.pdbx_seq_one_letter_code
_entity_poly.pdbx_strand_id
1 'polypeptide(L)'
;MRGRLLIAAVLTMTAIAVIAVAVPVVLTLQPGYYDRYPALVLRMDHWATSTHSRITCAECHIEPGLDGLVSFAAESVPAFYSQVTRGPDGTNLLRAPRTVACQKCHTSYRSVAPSGDLLIPHRAHVEILQMECVSCHADLVHSLNRYGFNKPEMRSCLEQCHDGDTAGDECADCHTRKQVPESHMQPDWLQAHGHVADYKNCDSCHDWTPGYCAECHEKRPASHAGNWKSGHAQSALERGEGCMVCHGGEEFCDQCH
;
A
#
# COMPACT_ATOMS: atom_id res chain seq x y z
N MET A 1 18.68 -33.26 -49.38
CA MET A 1 18.58 -31.80 -49.19
C MET A 1 17.29 -31.41 -48.47
N ARG A 2 16.10 -31.85 -48.86
CA ARG A 2 14.79 -31.49 -48.25
C ARG A 2 14.72 -31.75 -46.74
N GLY A 3 15.20 -32.92 -46.26
CA GLY A 3 15.17 -33.22 -44.80
C GLY A 3 16.02 -32.31 -43.94
N ARG A 4 17.22 -31.91 -44.43
CA ARG A 4 18.09 -30.94 -43.69
C ARG A 4 17.48 -29.56 -43.62
N LEU A 5 16.80 -29.09 -44.66
CA LEU A 5 16.08 -27.83 -44.68
C LEU A 5 14.90 -27.84 -43.72
N LEU A 6 14.16 -28.95 -43.65
CA LEU A 6 13.04 -29.10 -42.71
C LEU A 6 13.50 -29.09 -41.26
N ILE A 7 14.57 -29.79 -40.92
CA ILE A 7 15.17 -29.78 -39.58
C ILE A 7 15.64 -28.38 -39.23
N ALA A 8 16.34 -27.69 -40.12
CA ALA A 8 16.81 -26.33 -39.89
C ALA A 8 15.62 -25.39 -39.65
N ALA A 9 14.56 -25.47 -40.43
CA ALA A 9 13.36 -24.66 -40.27
C ALA A 9 12.69 -24.90 -38.90
N VAL A 10 12.53 -26.17 -38.49
CA VAL A 10 11.97 -26.52 -37.18
C VAL A 10 12.83 -25.97 -36.05
N LEU A 11 14.15 -26.16 -36.12
CA LEU A 11 15.06 -25.62 -35.10
C LEU A 11 15.00 -24.08 -34.99
N THR A 12 14.95 -23.41 -36.16
CA THR A 12 14.83 -21.96 -36.20
C THR A 12 13.50 -21.49 -35.58
N MET A 13 12.39 -22.12 -35.95
CA MET A 13 11.06 -21.78 -35.37
C MET A 13 11.01 -22.06 -33.88
N THR A 14 11.58 -23.17 -33.42
CA THR A 14 11.68 -23.46 -31.99
C THR A 14 12.53 -22.39 -31.24
N ALA A 15 13.68 -22.01 -31.80
CA ALA A 15 14.52 -20.98 -31.22
C ALA A 15 13.79 -19.63 -31.12
N ILE A 16 13.08 -19.23 -32.18
CA ILE A 16 12.27 -18.01 -32.19
C ILE A 16 11.18 -18.09 -31.10
N ALA A 17 10.48 -19.19 -30.98
CA ALA A 17 9.42 -19.39 -29.99
C ALA A 17 9.99 -19.30 -28.54
N VAL A 18 11.14 -19.93 -28.31
CA VAL A 18 11.83 -19.85 -27.00
C VAL A 18 12.25 -18.40 -26.68
N ILE A 19 12.84 -17.70 -27.64
CA ILE A 19 13.24 -16.30 -27.46
C ILE A 19 12.03 -15.41 -27.20
N ALA A 20 10.93 -15.62 -27.93
CA ALA A 20 9.70 -14.85 -27.75
C ALA A 20 9.07 -15.02 -26.36
N VAL A 21 9.36 -16.08 -25.65
CA VAL A 21 8.94 -16.27 -24.25
C VAL A 21 10.02 -15.82 -23.27
N ALA A 22 11.26 -16.23 -23.48
CA ALA A 22 12.34 -15.99 -22.53
C ALA A 22 12.70 -14.51 -22.39
N VAL A 23 12.69 -13.75 -23.50
CA VAL A 23 13.04 -12.34 -23.48
C VAL A 23 12.05 -11.52 -22.63
N PRO A 24 10.72 -11.61 -22.82
CA PRO A 24 9.76 -10.96 -21.93
C PRO A 24 9.95 -11.33 -20.45
N VAL A 25 10.06 -12.62 -20.15
CA VAL A 25 10.26 -13.10 -18.77
C VAL A 25 11.49 -12.48 -18.13
N VAL A 26 12.64 -12.49 -18.82
CA VAL A 26 13.89 -11.94 -18.27
C VAL A 26 13.79 -10.44 -18.12
N LEU A 27 13.24 -9.72 -19.09
CA LEU A 27 13.15 -8.26 -19.02
C LEU A 27 12.21 -7.79 -17.89
N THR A 28 11.05 -8.43 -17.73
CA THR A 28 10.08 -8.06 -16.69
C THR A 28 10.57 -8.34 -15.27
N LEU A 29 11.65 -9.11 -15.11
CA LEU A 29 12.30 -9.34 -13.83
C LEU A 29 13.45 -8.36 -13.53
N GLN A 30 13.75 -7.43 -14.44
CA GLN A 30 14.80 -6.44 -14.24
C GLN A 30 14.20 -5.13 -13.73
N PRO A 31 14.71 -4.56 -12.61
CA PRO A 31 14.23 -3.28 -12.12
C PRO A 31 14.27 -2.18 -13.18
N GLY A 32 15.36 -2.06 -13.93
CA GLY A 32 15.51 -1.05 -14.99
C GLY A 32 14.51 -1.18 -16.15
N TYR A 33 13.77 -2.29 -16.25
CA TYR A 33 12.67 -2.39 -17.20
C TYR A 33 11.56 -1.38 -16.88
N TYR A 34 11.38 -1.08 -15.60
CA TYR A 34 10.29 -0.25 -15.08
C TYR A 34 10.59 1.25 -15.10
N ASP A 35 11.83 1.67 -15.33
CA ASP A 35 12.24 3.08 -15.38
C ASP A 35 11.51 3.86 -16.49
N ARG A 36 11.02 3.17 -17.51
CA ARG A 36 10.21 3.73 -18.59
C ARG A 36 8.77 4.07 -18.23
N TYR A 37 8.32 3.69 -17.03
CA TYR A 37 6.95 3.87 -16.56
C TYR A 37 6.89 4.89 -15.43
N PRO A 38 6.59 6.18 -15.71
CA PRO A 38 6.56 7.23 -14.67
C PRO A 38 5.67 6.87 -13.46
N ALA A 39 4.56 6.16 -13.70
CA ALA A 39 3.65 5.72 -12.65
C ALA A 39 4.26 4.69 -11.69
N LEU A 40 5.34 4.00 -12.09
CA LEU A 40 5.99 2.97 -11.28
C LEU A 40 7.27 3.45 -10.60
N VAL A 41 7.81 4.62 -10.99
CA VAL A 41 9.08 5.14 -10.44
C VAL A 41 9.02 5.21 -8.92
N LEU A 42 7.96 5.79 -8.35
CA LEU A 42 7.82 5.89 -6.90
C LEU A 42 7.81 4.51 -6.22
N ARG A 43 7.17 3.52 -6.81
CA ARG A 43 7.14 2.15 -6.29
C ARG A 43 8.52 1.48 -6.33
N MET A 44 9.28 1.74 -7.39
CA MET A 44 10.63 1.20 -7.56
C MET A 44 11.61 1.87 -6.59
N ASP A 45 11.50 3.19 -6.41
CA ASP A 45 12.28 3.94 -5.41
C ASP A 45 12.00 3.45 -4.00
N HIS A 46 10.74 3.16 -3.68
CA HIS A 46 10.36 2.62 -2.39
C HIS A 46 10.97 1.24 -2.16
N TRP A 47 10.94 0.34 -3.15
CA TRP A 47 11.64 -0.94 -3.08
C TRP A 47 13.14 -0.76 -2.86
N ALA A 48 13.78 0.12 -3.65
CA ALA A 48 15.23 0.33 -3.61
C ALA A 48 15.73 0.85 -2.23
N THR A 49 14.88 1.55 -1.49
CA THR A 49 15.16 2.07 -0.15
C THR A 49 14.65 1.18 0.98
N SER A 50 13.90 0.13 0.67
CA SER A 50 13.32 -0.77 1.66
C SER A 50 14.33 -1.76 2.24
N THR A 51 13.96 -2.43 3.31
CA THR A 51 14.74 -3.54 3.88
C THR A 51 14.84 -4.75 2.94
N HIS A 52 14.01 -4.80 1.89
CA HIS A 52 13.98 -5.83 0.86
C HIS A 52 14.70 -5.45 -0.44
N SER A 53 15.46 -4.35 -0.45
CA SER A 53 16.19 -3.87 -1.65
C SER A 53 17.19 -4.87 -2.24
N ARG A 54 17.60 -5.87 -1.47
CA ARG A 54 18.50 -6.95 -1.93
C ARG A 54 17.78 -8.20 -2.42
N ILE A 55 16.45 -8.24 -2.27
CA ILE A 55 15.61 -9.34 -2.72
C ILE A 55 15.20 -9.06 -4.17
N THR A 56 15.42 -10.01 -5.05
CA THR A 56 15.10 -9.85 -6.47
C THR A 56 13.60 -9.92 -6.73
N CYS A 57 13.15 -9.33 -7.84
CA CYS A 57 11.74 -9.41 -8.26
C CYS A 57 11.26 -10.86 -8.35
N ALA A 58 12.11 -11.75 -8.88
CA ALA A 58 11.81 -13.17 -9.03
C ALA A 58 11.56 -13.89 -7.68
N GLU A 59 12.27 -13.52 -6.62
CA GLU A 59 12.12 -14.17 -5.31
C GLU A 59 10.77 -13.92 -4.67
N CYS A 60 10.15 -12.78 -4.97
CA CYS A 60 8.81 -12.44 -4.50
C CYS A 60 7.72 -12.80 -5.51
N HIS A 61 7.92 -12.49 -6.80
CA HIS A 61 6.87 -12.59 -7.81
C HIS A 61 6.78 -13.92 -8.54
N ILE A 62 7.77 -14.82 -8.37
CA ILE A 62 7.70 -16.18 -8.92
C ILE A 62 7.54 -17.17 -7.77
N GLU A 63 6.45 -17.93 -7.80
CA GLU A 63 6.26 -19.02 -6.86
C GLU A 63 7.34 -20.10 -7.04
N PRO A 64 7.71 -20.82 -5.98
CA PRO A 64 8.69 -21.91 -6.09
C PRO A 64 8.25 -22.99 -7.06
N GLY A 65 9.22 -23.52 -7.81
CA GLY A 65 9.00 -24.65 -8.72
C GLY A 65 8.70 -24.24 -10.15
N LEU A 66 8.58 -25.25 -11.02
CA LEU A 66 8.32 -25.06 -12.45
C LEU A 66 6.93 -24.47 -12.71
N ASP A 67 5.94 -24.86 -11.92
CA ASP A 67 4.57 -24.37 -12.04
C ASP A 67 4.50 -22.86 -11.80
N GLY A 68 5.25 -22.35 -10.81
CA GLY A 68 5.36 -20.92 -10.56
C GLY A 68 5.98 -20.16 -11.73
N LEU A 69 7.04 -20.71 -12.33
CA LEU A 69 7.67 -20.09 -13.50
C LEU A 69 6.74 -20.10 -14.72
N VAL A 70 6.03 -21.22 -14.95
CA VAL A 70 5.06 -21.33 -16.06
C VAL A 70 3.90 -20.35 -15.87
N SER A 71 3.35 -20.25 -14.66
CA SER A 71 2.28 -19.31 -14.34
C SER A 71 2.75 -17.86 -14.53
N PHE A 72 3.95 -17.53 -14.05
CA PHE A 72 4.55 -16.21 -14.27
C PHE A 72 4.72 -15.88 -15.75
N ALA A 73 5.25 -16.83 -16.56
CA ALA A 73 5.42 -16.62 -17.99
C ALA A 73 4.07 -16.45 -18.71
N ALA A 74 3.05 -17.22 -18.32
CA ALA A 74 1.72 -17.15 -18.92
C ALA A 74 1.06 -15.77 -18.72
N GLU A 75 1.40 -15.06 -17.65
CA GLU A 75 0.88 -13.73 -17.35
C GLU A 75 1.78 -12.62 -17.89
N SER A 76 3.09 -12.70 -17.62
CA SER A 76 4.03 -11.63 -17.96
C SER A 76 4.29 -11.50 -19.47
N VAL A 77 4.26 -12.60 -20.23
CA VAL A 77 4.53 -12.57 -21.68
C VAL A 77 3.44 -11.82 -22.45
N PRO A 78 2.15 -12.13 -22.30
CA PRO A 78 1.09 -11.35 -22.95
C PRO A 78 1.09 -9.88 -22.50
N ALA A 79 1.30 -9.61 -21.20
CA ALA A 79 1.37 -8.26 -20.67
C ALA A 79 2.52 -7.46 -21.31
N PHE A 80 3.71 -8.07 -21.43
CA PHE A 80 4.86 -7.46 -22.10
C PHE A 80 4.53 -7.06 -23.54
N TYR A 81 3.98 -7.98 -24.34
CA TYR A 81 3.64 -7.67 -25.73
C TYR A 81 2.51 -6.66 -25.87
N SER A 82 1.55 -6.66 -24.95
CA SER A 82 0.53 -5.60 -24.89
C SER A 82 1.16 -4.23 -24.66
N GLN A 83 2.09 -4.12 -23.74
CA GLN A 83 2.82 -2.86 -23.46
C GLN A 83 3.66 -2.39 -24.67
N VAL A 84 4.31 -3.32 -25.35
CA VAL A 84 5.11 -3.01 -26.56
C VAL A 84 4.24 -2.52 -27.71
N THR A 85 3.04 -3.10 -27.88
CA THR A 85 2.16 -2.81 -29.03
C THR A 85 1.23 -1.64 -28.81
N ARG A 86 0.76 -1.43 -27.58
CA ARG A 86 -0.23 -0.39 -27.23
C ARG A 86 0.37 0.80 -26.49
N GLY A 87 1.63 0.69 -26.09
CA GLY A 87 2.31 1.63 -25.22
C GLY A 87 2.12 1.35 -23.74
N PRO A 88 2.93 1.98 -22.89
CA PRO A 88 2.89 1.79 -21.45
C PRO A 88 1.61 2.43 -20.87
N ASP A 89 0.71 1.59 -20.38
CA ASP A 89 -0.54 2.01 -19.74
C ASP A 89 -0.40 2.15 -18.21
N GLY A 90 0.78 1.85 -17.67
CA GLY A 90 1.05 1.93 -16.22
C GLY A 90 0.39 0.83 -15.39
N THR A 91 -0.22 -0.16 -16.02
CA THR A 91 -0.81 -1.30 -15.30
C THR A 91 0.26 -2.18 -14.68
N ASN A 92 -0.10 -2.89 -13.63
CA ASN A 92 0.80 -3.84 -12.98
C ASN A 92 1.15 -4.97 -13.94
N LEU A 93 2.45 -5.12 -14.24
CA LEU A 93 2.97 -6.20 -15.07
C LEU A 93 3.20 -7.49 -14.29
N LEU A 94 3.32 -7.39 -12.99
CA LEU A 94 3.57 -8.50 -12.11
C LEU A 94 2.41 -8.69 -11.14
N ARG A 95 2.04 -9.94 -10.92
CA ARG A 95 1.07 -10.32 -9.90
C ARG A 95 1.61 -10.02 -8.51
N ALA A 96 0.73 -9.71 -7.56
CA ALA A 96 1.08 -9.64 -6.15
C ALA A 96 1.70 -10.97 -5.67
N PRO A 97 2.76 -10.92 -4.84
CA PRO A 97 3.39 -12.13 -4.31
C PRO A 97 2.41 -12.92 -3.44
N ARG A 98 2.51 -14.25 -3.51
CA ARG A 98 1.78 -15.14 -2.62
C ARG A 98 2.55 -15.39 -1.33
N THR A 99 1.83 -15.74 -0.28
CA THR A 99 2.36 -16.06 1.06
C THR A 99 3.55 -17.03 1.01
N VAL A 100 3.52 -18.03 0.13
CA VAL A 100 4.60 -19.00 -0.05
C VAL A 100 5.93 -18.35 -0.45
N ALA A 101 5.91 -17.22 -1.14
CA ALA A 101 7.14 -16.48 -1.48
C ALA A 101 7.75 -15.82 -0.25
N CYS A 102 6.94 -15.25 0.62
CA CYS A 102 7.38 -14.63 1.88
C CYS A 102 7.93 -15.68 2.87
N GLN A 103 7.28 -16.83 2.94
CA GLN A 103 7.64 -17.94 3.84
C GLN A 103 8.98 -18.60 3.51
N LYS A 104 9.57 -18.35 2.35
CA LYS A 104 10.96 -18.79 2.06
C LYS A 104 11.97 -18.24 3.09
N CYS A 105 11.70 -17.04 3.61
CA CYS A 105 12.60 -16.36 4.57
C CYS A 105 11.92 -16.11 5.91
N HIS A 106 10.60 -15.81 5.92
CA HIS A 106 9.82 -15.56 7.12
C HIS A 106 9.19 -16.86 7.65
N THR A 107 9.98 -17.63 8.40
CA THR A 107 9.59 -18.94 8.95
C THR A 107 8.86 -18.86 10.29
N SER A 108 8.84 -17.69 10.91
CA SER A 108 8.18 -17.46 12.20
C SER A 108 7.44 -16.13 12.18
N TYR A 109 6.32 -16.09 12.91
CA TYR A 109 5.47 -14.91 13.01
C TYR A 109 5.57 -14.29 14.40
N ARG A 110 5.61 -12.97 14.45
CA ARG A 110 5.45 -12.24 15.70
C ARG A 110 3.97 -12.20 16.07
N SER A 111 3.68 -12.32 17.35
CA SER A 111 2.34 -12.12 17.90
C SER A 111 2.09 -10.70 18.41
N VAL A 112 3.18 -9.92 18.55
CA VAL A 112 3.14 -8.53 19.03
C VAL A 112 4.00 -7.68 18.12
N ALA A 113 3.55 -6.48 17.78
CA ALA A 113 4.32 -5.51 17.01
C ALA A 113 5.65 -5.17 17.72
N PRO A 114 6.71 -4.76 16.99
CA PRO A 114 7.97 -4.33 17.58
C PRO A 114 7.85 -3.20 18.60
N SER A 115 6.85 -2.33 18.44
CA SER A 115 6.50 -1.25 19.38
C SER A 115 5.86 -1.75 20.68
N GLY A 116 5.42 -3.00 20.71
CA GLY A 116 4.78 -3.64 21.86
C GLY A 116 3.34 -3.23 22.14
N ASP A 117 2.73 -2.44 21.26
CA ASP A 117 1.41 -1.85 21.43
C ASP A 117 0.29 -2.58 20.67
N LEU A 118 0.63 -3.43 19.71
CA LEU A 118 -0.33 -4.08 18.86
C LEU A 118 -0.17 -5.61 18.90
N LEU A 119 -1.24 -6.29 19.21
CA LEU A 119 -1.37 -7.75 19.09
C LEU A 119 -1.67 -8.10 17.63
N ILE A 120 -0.86 -8.97 17.05
CA ILE A 120 -1.04 -9.42 15.67
C ILE A 120 -1.06 -10.94 15.66
N PRO A 121 -2.20 -11.59 15.75
CA PRO A 121 -2.30 -13.05 15.74
C PRO A 121 -2.14 -13.61 14.33
N HIS A 122 -0.94 -13.48 13.74
CA HIS A 122 -0.62 -13.94 12.39
C HIS A 122 -1.08 -15.38 12.12
N ARG A 123 -0.96 -16.26 13.13
CA ARG A 123 -1.40 -17.64 13.00
C ARG A 123 -2.88 -17.74 12.67
N ALA A 124 -3.73 -16.97 13.34
CA ALA A 124 -5.16 -16.95 13.06
C ALA A 124 -5.45 -16.49 11.63
N HIS A 125 -4.81 -15.41 11.21
CA HIS A 125 -5.05 -14.81 9.88
C HIS A 125 -4.44 -15.64 8.73
N VAL A 126 -3.18 -16.06 8.88
CA VAL A 126 -2.45 -16.72 7.79
C VAL A 126 -2.69 -18.22 7.74
N GLU A 127 -2.68 -18.93 8.90
CA GLU A 127 -2.79 -20.40 8.92
C GLU A 127 -4.25 -20.87 8.97
N ILE A 128 -5.13 -20.18 9.71
CA ILE A 128 -6.52 -20.61 9.88
C ILE A 128 -7.40 -19.99 8.79
N LEU A 129 -7.35 -18.67 8.62
CA LEU A 129 -8.14 -17.95 7.63
C LEU A 129 -7.52 -17.96 6.23
N GLN A 130 -6.30 -18.48 6.06
CA GLN A 130 -5.58 -18.57 4.80
C GLN A 130 -5.42 -17.23 4.08
N MET A 131 -5.31 -16.14 4.84
CA MET A 131 -5.07 -14.81 4.28
C MET A 131 -3.65 -14.70 3.72
N GLU A 132 -3.53 -14.05 2.58
CA GLU A 132 -2.21 -13.78 1.98
C GLU A 132 -1.49 -12.68 2.78
N CYS A 133 -0.17 -12.78 2.90
CA CYS A 133 0.64 -11.76 3.60
C CYS A 133 0.41 -10.35 3.07
N VAL A 134 0.24 -10.23 1.75
CA VAL A 134 0.01 -8.96 1.06
C VAL A 134 -1.37 -8.36 1.32
N SER A 135 -2.32 -9.10 1.88
CA SER A 135 -3.61 -8.54 2.31
C SER A 135 -3.43 -7.45 3.39
N CYS A 136 -2.39 -7.59 4.21
CA CYS A 136 -2.04 -6.60 5.23
C CYS A 136 -0.74 -5.84 4.90
N HIS A 137 0.19 -6.48 4.20
CA HIS A 137 1.52 -5.96 3.90
C HIS A 137 1.69 -5.51 2.44
N ALA A 138 0.64 -5.03 1.79
CA ALA A 138 0.69 -4.58 0.39
C ALA A 138 1.74 -3.48 0.16
N ASP A 139 1.86 -2.56 1.10
CA ASP A 139 2.73 -1.38 1.00
C ASP A 139 4.16 -1.59 1.52
N LEU A 140 4.52 -2.84 1.84
CA LEU A 140 5.82 -3.15 2.44
C LEU A 140 7.01 -2.72 1.57
N VAL A 141 6.90 -2.90 0.25
CA VAL A 141 8.00 -2.67 -0.71
C VAL A 141 7.63 -1.74 -1.86
N HIS A 142 6.34 -1.62 -2.20
CA HIS A 142 5.88 -0.85 -3.35
C HIS A 142 4.82 0.19 -2.96
N SER A 143 4.99 0.84 -1.82
CA SER A 143 4.07 1.86 -1.36
C SER A 143 3.97 3.02 -2.35
N LEU A 144 2.75 3.53 -2.51
CA LEU A 144 2.50 4.82 -3.16
C LEU A 144 2.53 5.96 -2.14
N ASN A 145 2.62 5.63 -0.86
CA ASN A 145 2.65 6.60 0.21
C ASN A 145 4.05 7.26 0.29
N ARG A 146 4.10 8.55 0.00
CA ARG A 146 5.33 9.37 0.09
C ARG A 146 5.98 9.37 1.46
N TYR A 147 5.21 9.07 2.50
CA TYR A 147 5.66 9.11 3.90
C TYR A 147 6.27 7.79 4.36
N GLY A 148 6.39 6.79 3.49
CA GLY A 148 7.08 5.52 3.79
C GLY A 148 6.40 4.66 4.85
N PHE A 149 5.11 4.86 5.10
CA PHE A 149 4.35 4.00 6.00
C PHE A 149 4.12 2.65 5.32
N ASN A 150 4.90 1.67 5.73
CA ASN A 150 4.81 0.28 5.27
C ASN A 150 4.11 -0.63 6.31
N LYS A 151 3.35 -0.03 7.22
CA LYS A 151 2.58 -0.74 8.24
C LYS A 151 1.12 -0.76 7.82
N PRO A 152 0.41 -1.87 8.08
CA PRO A 152 -1.04 -1.89 7.93
C PRO A 152 -1.69 -0.79 8.77
N GLU A 153 -2.67 -0.13 8.19
CA GLU A 153 -3.47 0.87 8.89
C GLU A 153 -4.59 0.19 9.67
N MET A 154 -4.93 0.69 10.85
CA MET A 154 -6.03 0.17 11.69
C MET A 154 -7.34 0.11 10.91
N ARG A 155 -7.63 1.14 10.11
CA ARG A 155 -8.80 1.23 9.26
C ARG A 155 -8.95 0.03 8.33
N SER A 156 -7.87 -0.45 7.75
CA SER A 156 -7.91 -1.63 6.86
C SER A 156 -8.37 -2.89 7.58
N CYS A 157 -8.14 -3.01 8.88
CA CYS A 157 -8.62 -4.12 9.69
C CYS A 157 -10.12 -3.98 9.99
N LEU A 158 -10.54 -2.77 10.39
CA LEU A 158 -11.91 -2.46 10.79
C LEU A 158 -12.88 -2.53 9.59
N GLU A 159 -12.53 -1.94 8.46
CA GLU A 159 -13.38 -1.92 7.27
C GLU A 159 -13.55 -3.26 6.58
N GLN A 160 -12.61 -4.20 6.79
CA GLN A 160 -12.66 -5.48 6.10
C GLN A 160 -13.31 -6.59 6.91
N CYS A 161 -13.02 -6.68 8.19
CA CYS A 161 -13.46 -7.82 9.00
C CYS A 161 -13.75 -7.49 10.46
N HIS A 162 -13.02 -6.52 11.06
CA HIS A 162 -13.19 -6.18 12.48
C HIS A 162 -14.22 -5.06 12.65
N ASP A 163 -15.43 -5.34 12.20
CA ASP A 163 -16.58 -4.43 12.14
C ASP A 163 -17.58 -4.65 13.30
N GLY A 164 -17.23 -5.51 14.25
CA GLY A 164 -18.07 -5.91 15.36
C GLY A 164 -19.06 -7.03 15.03
N ASP A 165 -19.35 -7.27 13.74
CA ASP A 165 -20.24 -8.35 13.29
C ASP A 165 -19.43 -9.57 12.80
N THR A 166 -18.44 -9.35 11.95
CA THR A 166 -17.60 -10.42 11.37
C THR A 166 -16.52 -10.87 12.36
N ALA A 167 -15.86 -9.92 13.00
CA ALA A 167 -14.88 -10.16 14.06
C ALA A 167 -14.96 -9.02 15.10
N GLY A 168 -14.44 -9.28 16.31
CA GLY A 168 -14.44 -8.28 17.38
C GLY A 168 -13.70 -7.01 16.98
N ASP A 169 -14.22 -5.86 17.38
CA ASP A 169 -13.70 -4.51 17.13
C ASP A 169 -13.27 -3.81 18.43
N GLU A 170 -13.30 -4.54 19.55
CA GLU A 170 -12.87 -4.00 20.84
C GLU A 170 -11.40 -3.61 20.82
N CYS A 171 -11.08 -2.44 21.34
CA CYS A 171 -9.71 -1.92 21.36
C CYS A 171 -8.70 -2.92 21.95
N ALA A 172 -9.12 -3.66 22.99
CA ALA A 172 -8.28 -4.62 23.70
C ALA A 172 -8.01 -5.91 22.91
N ASP A 173 -8.77 -6.23 21.89
CA ASP A 173 -8.56 -7.40 21.03
C ASP A 173 -7.28 -7.26 20.20
N CYS A 174 -6.95 -6.02 19.86
CA CYS A 174 -5.80 -5.70 19.02
C CYS A 174 -4.70 -4.95 19.78
N HIS A 175 -5.07 -4.08 20.72
CA HIS A 175 -4.12 -3.27 21.45
C HIS A 175 -3.77 -3.87 22.81
N THR A 176 -2.47 -3.86 23.14
CA THR A 176 -1.99 -4.15 24.48
C THR A 176 -2.35 -3.01 25.43
N ARG A 177 -1.81 -3.04 26.67
CA ARG A 177 -2.04 -1.97 27.66
C ARG A 177 -1.68 -0.56 27.19
N LYS A 178 -0.90 -0.44 26.12
CA LYS A 178 -0.47 0.83 25.51
C LYS A 178 -1.48 1.22 24.42
N GLN A 179 -2.66 1.66 24.82
CA GLN A 179 -3.71 2.09 23.89
C GLN A 179 -3.48 3.48 23.28
N VAL A 180 -2.58 4.27 23.85
CA VAL A 180 -2.28 5.64 23.38
C VAL A 180 -1.22 5.59 22.29
N PRO A 181 -1.50 6.06 21.06
CA PRO A 181 -0.51 6.13 19.99
C PRO A 181 0.74 6.91 20.41
N GLU A 182 1.91 6.50 19.90
CA GLU A 182 3.18 7.16 20.22
C GLU A 182 3.17 8.65 19.87
N SER A 183 2.43 9.04 18.83
CA SER A 183 2.24 10.44 18.46
C SER A 183 1.66 11.29 19.57
N HIS A 184 0.79 10.73 20.40
CA HIS A 184 0.18 11.44 21.54
C HIS A 184 1.13 11.57 22.73
N MET A 185 2.23 10.84 22.72
CA MET A 185 3.27 10.90 23.76
C MET A 185 4.33 11.95 23.43
N GLN A 186 4.29 12.58 22.28
CA GLN A 186 5.24 13.63 21.91
C GLN A 186 4.95 14.89 22.73
N PRO A 187 6.00 15.56 23.26
CA PRO A 187 5.82 16.74 24.10
C PRO A 187 5.10 17.90 23.42
N ASP A 188 5.19 17.98 22.10
CA ASP A 188 4.60 19.01 21.25
C ASP A 188 3.29 18.57 20.59
N TRP A 189 2.72 17.42 20.98
CA TRP A 189 1.51 16.88 20.35
C TRP A 189 0.38 17.92 20.30
N LEU A 190 0.10 18.62 21.40
CA LEU A 190 -0.96 19.60 21.45
C LEU A 190 -0.76 20.77 20.48
N GLN A 191 0.50 21.10 20.15
CA GLN A 191 0.82 22.15 19.18
C GLN A 191 0.83 21.63 17.74
N ALA A 192 1.23 20.37 17.55
CA ALA A 192 1.50 19.79 16.24
C ALA A 192 0.30 19.01 15.66
N HIS A 193 -0.68 18.56 16.47
CA HIS A 193 -1.74 17.67 16.03
C HIS A 193 -2.59 18.25 14.88
N GLY A 194 -2.78 19.57 14.82
CA GLY A 194 -3.50 20.21 13.73
C GLY A 194 -2.84 20.03 12.36
N HIS A 195 -1.51 19.88 12.31
CA HIS A 195 -0.79 19.63 11.06
C HIS A 195 -0.90 18.20 10.56
N VAL A 196 -1.31 17.27 11.42
CA VAL A 196 -1.46 15.86 11.10
C VAL A 196 -2.91 15.41 11.00
N ALA A 197 -3.85 16.26 11.38
CA ALA A 197 -5.28 15.97 11.37
C ALA A 197 -5.80 15.63 9.96
N ASP A 198 -5.23 16.26 8.93
CA ASP A 198 -5.66 16.10 7.54
C ASP A 198 -5.36 14.70 6.95
N TYR A 199 -4.38 13.98 7.50
CA TYR A 199 -3.93 12.70 6.94
C TYR A 199 -3.84 11.56 7.97
N LYS A 200 -4.21 11.82 9.21
CA LYS A 200 -4.30 10.78 10.25
C LYS A 200 -5.75 10.37 10.46
N ASN A 201 -5.96 9.08 10.47
CA ASN A 201 -7.26 8.52 10.75
C ASN A 201 -7.56 8.54 12.26
N CYS A 202 -7.96 9.70 12.74
CA CYS A 202 -8.21 9.92 14.16
C CYS A 202 -9.59 9.41 14.58
N ASP A 203 -10.51 9.32 13.65
CA ASP A 203 -11.88 8.79 13.82
C ASP A 203 -11.92 7.31 14.17
N SER A 204 -10.85 6.56 13.94
CA SER A 204 -10.72 5.19 14.42
C SER A 204 -10.73 5.05 15.95
N CYS A 205 -10.38 6.12 16.68
CA CYS A 205 -10.33 6.14 18.15
C CYS A 205 -11.13 7.29 18.77
N HIS A 206 -11.38 8.34 18.00
CA HIS A 206 -12.05 9.53 18.45
C HIS A 206 -13.38 9.68 17.71
N ASP A 207 -14.45 9.84 18.46
CA ASP A 207 -15.74 10.20 17.90
C ASP A 207 -15.71 11.68 17.50
N TRP A 208 -15.49 11.95 16.21
CA TRP A 208 -15.41 13.28 15.63
C TRP A 208 -16.77 13.95 15.59
N THR A 209 -17.24 14.38 16.73
CA THR A 209 -18.30 15.37 16.76
C THR A 209 -17.68 16.77 16.76
N PRO A 210 -18.33 17.77 16.17
CA PRO A 210 -17.87 19.15 16.25
C PRO A 210 -17.65 19.61 17.70
N GLY A 211 -18.38 19.02 18.66
CA GLY A 211 -18.19 19.25 20.09
C GLY A 211 -16.86 18.76 20.64
N TYR A 212 -16.32 17.65 20.12
CA TYR A 212 -15.06 17.09 20.61
C TYR A 212 -13.88 18.09 20.46
N CYS A 213 -13.77 18.69 19.29
CA CYS A 213 -12.73 19.69 19.06
C CYS A 213 -12.98 20.97 19.88
N ALA A 214 -14.24 21.35 20.07
CA ALA A 214 -14.65 22.54 20.80
C ALA A 214 -14.28 22.49 22.27
N GLU A 215 -14.21 21.34 22.91
CA GLU A 215 -13.78 21.19 24.30
C GLU A 215 -12.41 21.83 24.59
N CYS A 216 -11.48 21.71 23.61
CA CYS A 216 -10.17 22.34 23.71
C CYS A 216 -10.07 23.63 22.89
N HIS A 217 -10.84 23.76 21.81
CA HIS A 217 -10.83 24.89 20.89
C HIS A 217 -12.03 25.82 21.10
N GLU A 218 -12.43 26.06 22.33
CA GLU A 218 -13.49 27.04 22.67
C GLU A 218 -13.27 28.41 22.06
N LYS A 219 -12.01 28.77 21.85
CA LYS A 219 -11.62 30.03 21.23
C LYS A 219 -11.34 29.81 19.76
N ARG A 220 -11.79 30.75 18.96
CA ARG A 220 -11.52 30.82 17.53
C ARG A 220 -10.04 30.51 17.25
N PRO A 221 -9.70 29.52 16.40
CA PRO A 221 -8.32 29.22 16.07
C PRO A 221 -7.57 30.45 15.55
N ALA A 222 -6.27 30.53 15.81
CA ALA A 222 -5.45 31.65 15.33
C ALA A 222 -5.50 31.81 13.81
N SER A 223 -5.68 30.72 13.09
CA SER A 223 -5.91 30.69 11.62
C SER A 223 -7.16 31.46 11.19
N HIS A 224 -8.14 31.63 12.07
CA HIS A 224 -9.39 32.36 11.81
C HIS A 224 -9.32 33.81 12.33
N ALA A 225 -8.18 34.27 12.82
CA ALA A 225 -7.99 35.64 13.23
C ALA A 225 -7.87 36.60 12.02
N GLY A 226 -8.27 37.84 12.17
CA GLY A 226 -8.17 38.85 11.12
C GLY A 226 -9.26 38.75 10.04
N ASN A 227 -8.88 38.99 8.79
CA ASN A 227 -9.78 39.04 7.64
C ASN A 227 -10.05 37.63 7.05
N TRP A 228 -10.34 36.67 7.89
CA TRP A 228 -10.61 35.29 7.45
C TRP A 228 -11.63 35.19 6.33
N LYS A 229 -12.74 35.94 6.43
CA LYS A 229 -13.82 35.92 5.42
C LYS A 229 -13.35 36.29 4.01
N SER A 230 -12.35 37.14 3.85
CA SER A 230 -11.81 37.53 2.54
C SER A 230 -10.63 36.68 2.08
N GLY A 231 -9.99 35.94 2.99
CA GLY A 231 -8.80 35.13 2.70
C GLY A 231 -9.01 33.62 2.72
N HIS A 232 -10.18 33.14 3.18
CA HIS A 232 -10.37 31.71 3.42
C HIS A 232 -10.41 30.87 2.11
N ALA A 233 -10.77 31.46 0.97
CA ALA A 233 -10.78 30.76 -0.30
C ALA A 233 -9.41 30.15 -0.65
N GLN A 234 -8.33 30.92 -0.46
CA GLN A 234 -6.98 30.42 -0.70
C GLN A 234 -6.63 29.28 0.28
N SER A 235 -6.98 29.44 1.55
CA SER A 235 -6.75 28.39 2.55
C SER A 235 -7.58 27.14 2.30
N ALA A 236 -8.79 27.28 1.76
CA ALA A 236 -9.64 26.16 1.38
C ALA A 236 -9.08 25.38 0.18
N LEU A 237 -8.49 26.08 -0.80
CA LEU A 237 -7.81 25.43 -1.94
C LEU A 237 -6.56 24.67 -1.50
N GLU A 238 -5.85 25.17 -0.50
CA GLU A 238 -4.60 24.55 -0.01
C GLU A 238 -4.84 23.43 1.01
N ARG A 239 -5.92 23.51 1.79
CA ARG A 239 -6.18 22.66 2.97
C ARG A 239 -7.65 22.21 3.08
N GLY A 240 -8.36 22.09 1.98
CA GLY A 240 -9.82 21.91 1.97
C GLY A 240 -10.35 20.83 2.92
N GLU A 241 -9.70 19.68 2.95
CA GLU A 241 -10.07 18.56 3.82
C GLU A 241 -9.87 18.88 5.32
N GLY A 242 -8.84 19.65 5.67
CA GLY A 242 -8.58 20.04 7.06
C GLY A 242 -9.64 20.94 7.69
N CYS A 243 -10.42 21.62 6.86
CA CYS A 243 -11.54 22.43 7.36
C CYS A 243 -12.68 21.55 7.87
N MET A 244 -12.89 20.39 7.23
CA MET A 244 -13.98 19.47 7.51
C MET A 244 -13.87 18.80 8.88
N VAL A 245 -12.66 18.71 9.41
CA VAL A 245 -12.39 18.18 10.76
C VAL A 245 -13.19 18.94 11.84
N CYS A 246 -13.35 20.25 11.71
CA CYS A 246 -14.10 21.06 12.66
C CYS A 246 -15.47 21.49 12.14
N HIS A 247 -15.65 21.55 10.82
CA HIS A 247 -16.84 22.12 10.21
C HIS A 247 -17.84 21.08 9.68
N GLY A 248 -17.58 19.79 9.81
CA GLY A 248 -18.59 18.75 9.63
C GLY A 248 -19.09 18.52 8.20
N GLY A 249 -18.28 18.86 7.19
CA GLY A 249 -18.57 18.55 5.79
C GLY A 249 -18.96 19.72 4.91
N GLU A 250 -19.25 19.43 3.64
CA GLU A 250 -19.56 20.43 2.59
C GLU A 250 -20.80 21.26 2.92
N GLU A 251 -21.80 20.68 3.60
CA GLU A 251 -23.02 21.35 4.02
C GLU A 251 -22.77 22.62 4.86
N PHE A 252 -21.62 22.69 5.57
CA PHE A 252 -21.23 23.90 6.30
C PHE A 252 -20.83 25.02 5.33
N CYS A 253 -20.14 24.68 4.24
CA CYS A 253 -19.73 25.64 3.22
C CYS A 253 -20.94 26.21 2.46
N ASP A 254 -21.93 25.37 2.18
CA ASP A 254 -23.16 25.71 1.45
C ASP A 254 -24.05 26.73 2.21
N GLN A 255 -23.84 26.91 3.51
CA GLN A 255 -24.60 27.93 4.27
C GLN A 255 -24.24 29.37 3.88
N CYS A 256 -23.13 29.58 3.19
CA CYS A 256 -22.65 30.89 2.77
C CYS A 256 -22.33 30.97 1.28
N HIS A 257 -22.14 29.83 0.63
CA HIS A 257 -21.83 29.69 -0.79
C HIS A 257 -22.98 29.04 -1.54
#